data_523d744dfa0c7cb837b94c07220d328d
#
_entry.id   523d744dfa0c7cb837b94c07220d328d
#
_cell.length_a   1.000
_cell.length_b   1.000
_cell.length_c   1.000
_cell.angle_alpha   90.00
_cell.angle_beta   90.00
_cell.angle_gamma   90.00
#
_symmetry.space_group_name_H-M   'P 1'
#
loop_
_entity.id
_entity.type
_entity.pdbx_description
1 polymer ?
#
loop_
_entity_poly.entity_id
_entity_poly.type
_entity_poly.pdbx_seq_one_letter_code
_entity_poly.pdbx_strand_id
1 'polypeptide(L)'
;MDARTTWPALLNALLDGESLSSEETAWAMNEIMAGEATDAQIAGFAVAMRAKGETVAEVAGIADGMLANATPFEVPSDPGSPIADLVGTGGDRAHTVNFSTMASIIAAASGVRIVKHGNRAATSACGSADLLEALGVAIDLSPERTARVAEEVGITFCFAPIFHPAFKHTAKARRELGIPTVFNFLGPLTNPARTRAQAVGVFHPRMAGVVAGVFAERGCSSLVFRGDDGLDELTTTATSTVWVVREGTAEQVTFDPADLGLARSTAEQLRGADAAYNARVARGLFAGEPGPVRDMTLLNAAAVMVAAAGSPPAAELTESLREAYARAAETVDSGAASALLARWTEVSQSLR
;
A
#
# COMPACT_ATOMS: atom_id res chain seq x y z
N MET A 1 -29.94 -12.67 -12.71
CA MET A 1 -28.55 -13.04 -13.04
C MET A 1 -28.42 -12.98 -14.54
N ASP A 2 -27.53 -12.13 -15.01
CA ASP A 2 -27.25 -11.99 -16.43
C ASP A 2 -26.63 -13.29 -16.93
N ALA A 3 -26.87 -13.69 -18.19
CA ALA A 3 -26.43 -14.98 -18.76
C ALA A 3 -24.90 -15.16 -18.81
N ARG A 4 -24.13 -14.12 -18.49
CA ARG A 4 -22.67 -14.11 -18.47
C ARG A 4 -22.03 -14.45 -17.10
N THR A 5 -22.79 -14.55 -16.02
CA THR A 5 -22.22 -14.71 -14.65
C THR A 5 -21.94 -16.19 -14.34
N THR A 6 -21.05 -16.80 -15.09
CA THR A 6 -20.53 -18.15 -14.85
C THR A 6 -19.05 -18.23 -15.17
N TRP A 7 -18.29 -19.12 -14.51
CA TRP A 7 -16.86 -19.30 -14.76
C TRP A 7 -16.52 -19.55 -16.24
N PRO A 8 -17.24 -20.48 -16.97
CA PRO A 8 -16.96 -20.68 -18.39
C PRO A 8 -17.16 -19.43 -19.23
N ALA A 9 -18.21 -18.64 -18.96
CA ALA A 9 -18.48 -17.44 -19.73
C ALA A 9 -17.40 -16.36 -19.51
N LEU A 10 -17.01 -16.11 -18.26
CA LEU A 10 -15.94 -15.17 -17.93
C LEU A 10 -14.60 -15.58 -18.56
N LEU A 11 -14.23 -16.85 -18.44
CA LEU A 11 -12.98 -17.34 -18.98
C LEU A 11 -12.93 -17.26 -20.52
N ASN A 12 -14.03 -17.58 -21.21
CA ASN A 12 -14.09 -17.45 -22.66
C ASN A 12 -13.97 -15.97 -23.09
N ALA A 13 -14.70 -15.06 -22.45
CA ALA A 13 -14.60 -13.63 -22.75
C ALA A 13 -13.15 -13.11 -22.60
N LEU A 14 -12.47 -13.49 -21.50
CA LEU A 14 -11.07 -13.12 -21.29
C LEU A 14 -10.12 -13.71 -22.33
N LEU A 15 -10.35 -14.96 -22.77
CA LEU A 15 -9.55 -15.64 -23.80
C LEU A 15 -9.77 -15.03 -25.19
N ASP A 16 -10.98 -14.52 -25.44
CA ASP A 16 -11.32 -13.78 -26.67
C ASP A 16 -10.81 -12.32 -26.64
N GLY A 17 -10.15 -11.91 -25.54
CA GLY A 17 -9.61 -10.57 -25.37
C GLY A 17 -10.65 -9.52 -24.94
N GLU A 18 -11.87 -9.95 -24.58
CA GLU A 18 -12.91 -9.04 -24.10
C GLU A 18 -12.65 -8.62 -22.65
N SER A 19 -12.97 -7.36 -22.35
CA SER A 19 -12.94 -6.86 -20.97
C SER A 19 -14.21 -7.25 -20.23
N LEU A 20 -14.05 -7.61 -18.96
CA LEU A 20 -15.15 -7.86 -18.05
C LEU A 20 -15.62 -6.56 -17.39
N SER A 21 -16.88 -6.51 -17.01
CA SER A 21 -17.40 -5.43 -16.18
C SER A 21 -16.92 -5.54 -14.72
N SER A 22 -17.06 -4.46 -13.95
CA SER A 22 -16.78 -4.47 -12.51
C SER A 22 -17.68 -5.45 -11.75
N GLU A 23 -18.94 -5.61 -12.18
CA GLU A 23 -19.90 -6.56 -11.58
C GLU A 23 -19.47 -8.01 -11.84
N GLU A 24 -19.03 -8.33 -13.07
CA GLU A 24 -18.56 -9.66 -13.43
C GLU A 24 -17.30 -10.05 -12.63
N THR A 25 -16.37 -9.14 -12.49
CA THR A 25 -15.15 -9.39 -11.71
C THR A 25 -15.38 -9.40 -10.20
N ALA A 26 -16.32 -8.58 -9.69
CA ALA A 26 -16.76 -8.64 -8.30
C ALA A 26 -17.45 -9.98 -8.00
N TRP A 27 -18.28 -10.50 -8.92
CA TRP A 27 -18.86 -11.82 -8.77
C TRP A 27 -17.78 -12.90 -8.68
N ALA A 28 -16.81 -12.91 -9.62
CA ALA A 28 -15.72 -13.87 -9.59
C ALA A 28 -14.95 -13.83 -8.26
N MET A 29 -14.67 -12.62 -7.75
CA MET A 29 -13.99 -12.47 -6.47
C MET A 29 -14.85 -12.94 -5.29
N ASN A 30 -16.16 -12.71 -5.30
CA ASN A 30 -17.07 -13.22 -4.28
C ASN A 30 -17.09 -14.75 -4.23
N GLU A 31 -17.13 -15.43 -5.39
CA GLU A 31 -17.03 -16.90 -5.49
C GLU A 31 -15.70 -17.41 -4.91
N ILE A 32 -14.60 -16.71 -5.21
CA ILE A 32 -13.28 -17.03 -4.64
C ILE A 32 -13.28 -16.86 -3.12
N MET A 33 -13.80 -15.75 -2.62
CA MET A 33 -13.82 -15.44 -1.18
C MET A 33 -14.77 -16.38 -0.42
N ALA A 34 -15.86 -16.83 -1.03
CA ALA A 34 -16.74 -17.86 -0.48
C ALA A 34 -16.12 -19.27 -0.46
N GLY A 35 -15.02 -19.48 -1.21
CA GLY A 35 -14.40 -20.82 -1.36
C GLY A 35 -15.13 -21.74 -2.33
N GLU A 36 -16.05 -21.19 -3.15
CA GLU A 36 -16.81 -21.94 -4.16
C GLU A 36 -16.02 -22.11 -5.45
N ALA A 37 -15.05 -21.23 -5.74
CA ALA A 37 -14.18 -21.34 -6.90
C ALA A 37 -13.10 -22.43 -6.69
N THR A 38 -12.91 -23.28 -7.70
CA THR A 38 -11.82 -24.24 -7.71
C THR A 38 -10.45 -23.59 -7.98
N ASP A 39 -9.36 -24.24 -7.56
CA ASP A 39 -7.99 -23.76 -7.86
C ASP A 39 -7.77 -23.57 -9.36
N ALA A 40 -8.36 -24.42 -10.21
CA ALA A 40 -8.26 -24.31 -11.67
C ALA A 40 -8.98 -23.04 -12.19
N GLN A 41 -10.15 -22.71 -11.66
CA GLN A 41 -10.89 -21.50 -12.02
C GLN A 41 -10.14 -20.26 -11.57
N ILE A 42 -9.62 -20.24 -10.35
CA ILE A 42 -8.82 -19.12 -9.81
C ILE A 42 -7.56 -18.90 -10.64
N ALA A 43 -6.82 -19.99 -10.96
CA ALA A 43 -5.60 -19.91 -11.76
C ALA A 43 -5.92 -19.48 -13.22
N GLY A 44 -6.93 -20.08 -13.83
CA GLY A 44 -7.37 -19.72 -15.18
C GLY A 44 -7.77 -18.26 -15.30
N PHE A 45 -8.57 -17.75 -14.34
CA PHE A 45 -8.98 -16.36 -14.28
C PHE A 45 -7.78 -15.42 -14.14
N ALA A 46 -6.90 -15.68 -13.18
CA ALA A 46 -5.73 -14.84 -12.93
C ALA A 46 -4.78 -14.77 -14.13
N VAL A 47 -4.56 -15.90 -14.82
CA VAL A 47 -3.69 -15.97 -16.00
C VAL A 47 -4.33 -15.31 -17.21
N ALA A 48 -5.62 -15.55 -17.46
CA ALA A 48 -6.34 -14.93 -18.58
C ALA A 48 -6.43 -13.41 -18.43
N MET A 49 -6.77 -12.91 -17.22
CA MET A 49 -6.74 -11.48 -16.89
C MET A 49 -5.38 -10.86 -17.21
N ARG A 50 -4.31 -11.47 -16.72
CA ARG A 50 -2.95 -10.97 -16.96
C ARG A 50 -2.55 -11.02 -18.43
N ALA A 51 -2.92 -12.08 -19.16
CA ALA A 51 -2.57 -12.24 -20.57
C ALA A 51 -3.29 -11.22 -21.44
N LYS A 52 -4.57 -10.96 -21.18
CA LYS A 52 -5.35 -9.90 -21.83
C LYS A 52 -4.83 -8.50 -21.47
N GLY A 53 -4.45 -8.31 -20.25
CA GLY A 53 -4.17 -7.02 -19.65
C GLY A 53 -5.39 -6.46 -18.90
N GLU A 54 -5.24 -6.29 -17.61
CA GLU A 54 -6.31 -5.83 -16.70
C GLU A 54 -6.72 -4.38 -16.99
N THR A 55 -8.00 -4.08 -16.92
CA THR A 55 -8.57 -2.72 -16.99
C THR A 55 -8.85 -2.17 -15.59
N VAL A 56 -9.08 -0.86 -15.51
CA VAL A 56 -9.46 -0.18 -14.26
C VAL A 56 -10.74 -0.78 -13.68
N ALA A 57 -11.79 -0.93 -14.51
CA ALA A 57 -13.07 -1.48 -14.09
C ALA A 57 -12.96 -2.91 -13.55
N GLU A 58 -12.17 -3.76 -14.20
CA GLU A 58 -11.94 -5.14 -13.75
C GLU A 58 -11.24 -5.19 -12.39
N VAL A 59 -10.18 -4.39 -12.20
CA VAL A 59 -9.45 -4.35 -10.93
C VAL A 59 -10.28 -3.72 -9.83
N ALA A 60 -11.08 -2.70 -10.15
CA ALA A 60 -12.04 -2.11 -9.21
C ALA A 60 -13.05 -3.15 -8.71
N GLY A 61 -13.65 -3.91 -9.62
CA GLY A 61 -14.62 -4.96 -9.25
C GLY A 61 -14.01 -6.06 -8.37
N ILE A 62 -12.80 -6.53 -8.70
CA ILE A 62 -12.08 -7.51 -7.85
C ILE A 62 -11.82 -6.93 -6.45
N ALA A 63 -11.34 -5.69 -6.38
CA ALA A 63 -11.07 -5.04 -5.10
C ALA A 63 -12.34 -4.83 -4.26
N ASP A 64 -13.44 -4.47 -4.89
CA ASP A 64 -14.74 -4.27 -4.23
C ASP A 64 -15.33 -5.60 -3.74
N GLY A 65 -15.21 -6.68 -4.52
CA GLY A 65 -15.56 -8.04 -4.09
C GLY A 65 -14.72 -8.49 -2.87
N MET A 66 -13.43 -8.17 -2.84
CA MET A 66 -12.58 -8.46 -1.69
C MET A 66 -12.97 -7.65 -0.46
N LEU A 67 -13.25 -6.33 -0.62
CA LEU A 67 -13.69 -5.46 0.47
C LEU A 67 -15.07 -5.82 1.02
N ALA A 68 -15.97 -6.32 0.18
CA ALA A 68 -17.30 -6.79 0.62
C ALA A 68 -17.21 -8.01 1.55
N ASN A 69 -16.14 -8.80 1.43
CA ASN A 69 -15.85 -9.97 2.25
C ASN A 69 -14.81 -9.71 3.35
N ALA A 70 -14.41 -8.47 3.56
CA ALA A 70 -13.49 -8.10 4.62
C ALA A 70 -14.17 -8.15 5.99
N THR A 71 -13.39 -8.44 7.04
CA THR A 71 -13.86 -8.28 8.42
C THR A 71 -14.24 -6.81 8.64
N PRO A 72 -15.45 -6.51 9.16
CA PRO A 72 -15.87 -5.15 9.43
C PRO A 72 -14.89 -4.40 10.32
N PHE A 73 -14.57 -3.17 9.92
CA PHE A 73 -13.62 -2.31 10.62
C PHE A 73 -14.01 -0.85 10.42
N GLU A 74 -14.27 -0.17 11.50
CA GLU A 74 -14.61 1.25 11.48
C GLU A 74 -13.66 2.03 12.37
N VAL A 75 -13.07 3.07 11.80
CA VAL A 75 -12.31 4.08 12.53
C VAL A 75 -13.04 5.40 12.35
N PRO A 76 -13.37 6.12 13.43
CA PRO A 76 -14.03 7.42 13.30
C PRO A 76 -13.27 8.32 12.33
N SER A 77 -13.96 8.82 11.31
CA SER A 77 -13.39 9.74 10.31
C SER A 77 -13.80 11.17 10.63
N ASP A 78 -12.83 12.08 10.49
CA ASP A 78 -13.08 13.51 10.48
C ASP A 78 -12.91 13.99 9.01
N PRO A 79 -13.92 14.65 8.41
CA PRO A 79 -13.78 15.18 7.05
C PRO A 79 -12.57 16.11 6.86
N GLY A 80 -12.16 16.81 7.91
CA GLY A 80 -10.98 17.69 7.91
C GLY A 80 -9.65 16.97 8.12
N SER A 81 -9.69 15.67 8.47
CA SER A 81 -8.49 14.84 8.73
C SER A 81 -8.70 13.43 8.18
N PRO A 82 -8.55 13.23 6.85
CA PRO A 82 -8.78 11.95 6.22
C PRO A 82 -7.81 10.90 6.76
N ILE A 83 -8.30 9.65 6.85
CA ILE A 83 -7.44 8.51 7.15
C ILE A 83 -6.61 8.21 5.91
N ALA A 84 -5.31 8.05 6.10
CA ALA A 84 -4.36 7.75 5.05
C ALA A 84 -3.72 6.35 5.20
N ASP A 85 -3.22 5.82 4.08
CA ASP A 85 -2.36 4.62 4.04
C ASP A 85 -1.13 4.88 3.17
N LEU A 86 -0.03 4.24 3.50
CA LEU A 86 1.17 4.19 2.69
C LEU A 86 1.61 2.73 2.55
N VAL A 87 1.58 2.22 1.33
CA VAL A 87 1.81 0.80 1.07
C VAL A 87 2.39 0.57 -0.32
N GLY A 88 3.32 -0.38 -0.44
CA GLY A 88 3.76 -0.91 -1.73
C GLY A 88 3.01 -2.19 -2.09
N THR A 89 2.96 -2.50 -3.38
CA THR A 89 2.43 -3.78 -3.87
C THR A 89 3.34 -4.96 -3.52
N GLY A 90 4.60 -4.67 -3.21
CA GLY A 90 5.65 -5.68 -3.14
C GLY A 90 5.95 -6.26 -4.53
N GLY A 91 6.93 -7.17 -4.59
CA GLY A 91 7.24 -7.90 -5.82
C GLY A 91 8.35 -7.30 -6.68
N ASP A 92 8.93 -6.18 -6.29
CA ASP A 92 10.10 -5.54 -6.91
C ASP A 92 11.40 -6.36 -6.76
N ARG A 93 11.46 -7.26 -5.77
CA ARG A 93 12.62 -8.13 -5.45
C ARG A 93 13.89 -7.36 -5.07
N ALA A 94 13.78 -6.11 -4.68
CA ALA A 94 14.92 -5.27 -4.33
C ALA A 94 15.46 -5.55 -2.92
N HIS A 95 14.66 -6.20 -2.07
CA HIS A 95 15.04 -6.53 -0.68
C HIS A 95 15.51 -5.30 0.11
N THR A 96 14.82 -4.17 -0.06
CA THR A 96 15.09 -2.94 0.68
C THR A 96 14.60 -3.03 2.13
N VAL A 97 14.99 -2.06 2.97
CA VAL A 97 14.36 -1.87 4.28
C VAL A 97 12.88 -1.49 4.11
N ASN A 98 12.09 -1.59 5.17
CA ASN A 98 10.63 -1.36 5.11
C ASN A 98 10.28 0.15 5.07
N PHE A 99 10.57 0.82 3.96
CA PHE A 99 10.36 2.27 3.79
C PHE A 99 8.94 2.69 4.13
N SER A 100 7.93 2.03 3.55
CA SER A 100 6.53 2.39 3.78
C SER A 100 6.11 2.29 5.25
N THR A 101 6.68 1.34 6.02
CA THR A 101 6.37 1.21 7.45
C THR A 101 7.01 2.33 8.27
N MET A 102 8.29 2.63 8.02
CA MET A 102 9.00 3.71 8.71
C MET A 102 8.39 5.08 8.36
N ALA A 103 8.09 5.30 7.08
CA ALA A 103 7.46 6.52 6.59
C ALA A 103 6.05 6.74 7.17
N SER A 104 5.26 5.67 7.35
CA SER A 104 3.94 5.73 8.00
C SER A 104 4.04 6.23 9.45
N ILE A 105 5.06 5.80 10.20
CA ILE A 105 5.29 6.25 11.57
C ILE A 105 5.66 7.74 11.61
N ILE A 106 6.50 8.20 10.67
CA ILE A 106 6.89 9.61 10.56
C ILE A 106 5.66 10.46 10.19
N ALA A 107 4.89 10.05 9.19
CA ALA A 107 3.69 10.77 8.77
C ALA A 107 2.66 10.86 9.90
N ALA A 108 2.47 9.78 10.66
CA ALA A 108 1.59 9.79 11.83
C ALA A 108 2.10 10.73 12.93
N ALA A 109 3.41 10.73 13.20
CA ALA A 109 4.02 11.63 14.17
C ALA A 109 3.94 13.11 13.76
N SER A 110 3.79 13.40 12.45
CA SER A 110 3.54 14.73 11.91
C SER A 110 2.06 15.13 11.91
N GLY A 111 1.15 14.27 12.43
CA GLY A 111 -0.27 14.57 12.61
C GLY A 111 -1.21 13.95 11.55
N VAL A 112 -0.71 13.18 10.60
CA VAL A 112 -1.56 12.43 9.66
C VAL A 112 -2.15 11.20 10.35
N ARG A 113 -3.45 10.97 10.21
CA ARG A 113 -4.08 9.75 10.74
C ARG A 113 -3.79 8.57 9.81
N ILE A 114 -3.08 7.57 10.30
CA ILE A 114 -2.64 6.43 9.49
C ILE A 114 -3.35 5.14 9.93
N VAL A 115 -3.99 4.47 8.97
CA VAL A 115 -4.40 3.08 9.10
C VAL A 115 -3.64 2.28 8.04
N LYS A 116 -2.50 1.74 8.46
CA LYS A 116 -1.64 1.00 7.55
C LYS A 116 -2.16 -0.41 7.32
N HIS A 117 -2.39 -0.76 6.06
CA HIS A 117 -2.67 -2.14 5.65
C HIS A 117 -1.37 -2.85 5.28
N GLY A 118 -1.21 -4.09 5.71
CA GLY A 118 -0.01 -4.84 5.37
C GLY A 118 0.01 -6.30 5.81
N ASN A 119 1.11 -6.99 5.48
CA ASN A 119 1.25 -8.42 5.72
C ASN A 119 2.70 -8.76 6.11
N ARG A 120 2.94 -10.04 6.41
CA ARG A 120 4.29 -10.62 6.47
C ARG A 120 4.91 -10.68 5.08
N ALA A 121 6.23 -10.83 5.06
CA ALA A 121 6.97 -11.01 3.82
C ALA A 121 6.44 -12.20 3.01
N ALA A 122 6.19 -11.97 1.72
CA ALA A 122 5.89 -13.03 0.76
C ALA A 122 7.14 -13.41 -0.07
N THR A 123 7.95 -12.43 -0.45
CA THR A 123 9.13 -12.59 -1.30
C THR A 123 10.37 -11.88 -0.75
N SER A 124 10.20 -10.90 0.14
CA SER A 124 11.30 -10.20 0.82
C SER A 124 11.72 -10.92 2.11
N ALA A 125 12.82 -10.50 2.73
CA ALA A 125 13.31 -11.06 3.99
C ALA A 125 12.51 -10.58 5.21
N CYS A 126 11.81 -9.43 5.11
CA CYS A 126 11.06 -8.80 6.18
C CYS A 126 9.87 -8.03 5.61
N GLY A 127 8.66 -8.38 6.01
CA GLY A 127 7.43 -7.64 5.69
C GLY A 127 7.13 -6.56 6.73
N SER A 128 6.09 -5.75 6.48
CA SER A 128 5.65 -4.71 7.40
C SER A 128 5.27 -5.26 8.78
N ALA A 129 4.57 -6.39 8.81
CA ALA A 129 4.18 -7.07 10.04
C ALA A 129 5.41 -7.55 10.84
N ASP A 130 6.40 -8.12 10.14
CA ASP A 130 7.62 -8.63 10.77
C ASP A 130 8.44 -7.51 11.41
N LEU A 131 8.55 -6.35 10.72
CA LEU A 131 9.21 -5.17 11.28
C LEU A 131 8.46 -4.63 12.51
N LEU A 132 7.13 -4.48 12.43
CA LEU A 132 6.33 -3.94 13.53
C LEU A 132 6.44 -4.80 14.79
N GLU A 133 6.37 -6.12 14.65
CA GLU A 133 6.61 -7.05 15.78
C GLU A 133 8.03 -6.90 16.37
N ALA A 134 9.06 -6.76 15.53
CA ALA A 134 10.44 -6.54 15.98
C ALA A 134 10.65 -5.17 16.65
N LEU A 135 9.80 -4.19 16.32
CA LEU A 135 9.72 -2.90 17.01
C LEU A 135 8.93 -2.96 18.31
N GLY A 136 8.17 -4.04 18.56
CA GLY A 136 7.39 -4.27 19.78
C GLY A 136 5.90 -3.98 19.66
N VAL A 137 5.41 -3.62 18.48
CA VAL A 137 3.97 -3.35 18.24
C VAL A 137 3.21 -4.66 18.18
N ALA A 138 2.09 -4.77 18.92
CA ALA A 138 1.16 -5.88 18.79
C ALA A 138 0.32 -5.71 17.51
N ILE A 139 0.41 -6.70 16.61
CA ILE A 139 -0.28 -6.67 15.30
C ILE A 139 -1.45 -7.64 15.20
N ASP A 140 -1.61 -8.53 16.19
CA ASP A 140 -2.58 -9.60 16.24
C ASP A 140 -3.85 -9.21 17.04
N LEU A 141 -4.21 -7.94 17.00
CA LEU A 141 -5.37 -7.39 17.71
C LEU A 141 -6.67 -7.66 16.95
N SER A 142 -7.78 -7.79 17.70
CA SER A 142 -9.12 -7.82 17.10
C SER A 142 -9.41 -6.49 16.37
N PRO A 143 -10.36 -6.46 15.43
CA PRO A 143 -10.73 -5.22 14.74
C PRO A 143 -11.10 -4.08 15.68
N GLU A 144 -11.85 -4.35 16.76
CA GLU A 144 -12.25 -3.35 17.74
C GLU A 144 -11.06 -2.78 18.50
N ARG A 145 -10.10 -3.62 18.88
CA ARG A 145 -8.86 -3.20 19.55
C ARG A 145 -7.96 -2.43 18.59
N THR A 146 -7.89 -2.87 17.33
CA THR A 146 -7.16 -2.15 16.26
C THR A 146 -7.72 -0.74 16.03
N ALA A 147 -9.06 -0.57 16.07
CA ALA A 147 -9.71 0.73 15.99
C ALA A 147 -9.36 1.63 17.19
N ARG A 148 -9.38 1.06 18.41
CA ARG A 148 -8.97 1.81 19.61
C ARG A 148 -7.52 2.30 19.53
N VAL A 149 -6.59 1.48 19.01
CA VAL A 149 -5.21 1.93 18.79
C VAL A 149 -5.17 3.12 17.84
N ALA A 150 -5.95 3.08 16.74
CA ALA A 150 -6.03 4.20 15.80
C ALA A 150 -6.53 5.49 16.46
N GLU A 151 -7.53 5.40 17.35
CA GLU A 151 -8.09 6.55 18.08
C GLU A 151 -7.09 7.11 19.10
N GLU A 152 -6.44 6.25 19.87
CA GLU A 152 -5.58 6.66 20.97
C GLU A 152 -4.20 7.14 20.52
N VAL A 153 -3.68 6.59 19.41
CA VAL A 153 -2.31 6.81 18.95
C VAL A 153 -2.23 7.64 17.67
N GLY A 154 -3.27 7.60 16.83
CA GLY A 154 -3.27 8.23 15.50
C GLY A 154 -2.69 7.35 14.40
N ILE A 155 -2.17 6.16 14.75
CA ILE A 155 -1.69 5.14 13.80
C ILE A 155 -2.11 3.76 14.28
N THR A 156 -2.48 2.89 13.33
CA THR A 156 -2.72 1.46 13.59
C THR A 156 -2.31 0.60 12.41
N PHE A 157 -2.30 -0.73 12.61
CA PHE A 157 -1.94 -1.70 11.59
C PHE A 157 -3.06 -2.72 11.36
N CYS A 158 -3.60 -2.74 10.16
CA CYS A 158 -4.54 -3.76 9.71
C CYS A 158 -3.75 -4.94 9.14
N PHE A 159 -3.59 -5.99 9.95
CA PHE A 159 -2.90 -7.20 9.55
C PHE A 159 -3.78 -8.02 8.60
N ALA A 160 -3.39 -8.12 7.33
CA ALA A 160 -4.22 -8.68 6.26
C ALA A 160 -4.88 -10.04 6.57
N PRO A 161 -4.24 -11.03 7.24
CA PRO A 161 -4.89 -12.29 7.60
C PRO A 161 -6.09 -12.16 8.56
N ILE A 162 -6.14 -11.12 9.38
CA ILE A 162 -7.25 -10.86 10.30
C ILE A 162 -8.41 -10.18 9.55
N PHE A 163 -8.10 -9.24 8.66
CA PHE A 163 -9.11 -8.43 7.99
C PHE A 163 -9.61 -9.05 6.68
N HIS A 164 -8.81 -9.93 6.05
CA HIS A 164 -9.17 -10.63 4.81
C HIS A 164 -8.94 -12.16 4.95
N PRO A 165 -9.56 -12.84 5.95
CA PRO A 165 -9.30 -14.26 6.21
C PRO A 165 -9.67 -15.17 5.05
N ALA A 166 -10.67 -14.79 4.25
CA ALA A 166 -11.12 -15.53 3.09
C ALA A 166 -10.13 -15.46 1.89
N PHE A 167 -9.22 -14.47 1.86
CA PHE A 167 -8.21 -14.37 0.81
C PHE A 167 -7.24 -15.56 0.77
N LYS A 168 -7.20 -16.36 1.84
CA LYS A 168 -6.48 -17.66 1.89
C LYS A 168 -6.86 -18.61 0.76
N HIS A 169 -8.10 -18.53 0.21
CA HIS A 169 -8.54 -19.37 -0.89
C HIS A 169 -7.76 -19.13 -2.20
N THR A 170 -7.12 -17.98 -2.35
CA THR A 170 -6.22 -17.70 -3.49
C THR A 170 -4.83 -18.30 -3.32
N ALA A 171 -4.43 -18.68 -2.09
CA ALA A 171 -3.04 -18.94 -1.73
C ALA A 171 -2.43 -20.12 -2.49
N LYS A 172 -3.20 -21.19 -2.71
CA LYS A 172 -2.72 -22.39 -3.43
C LYS A 172 -2.48 -22.09 -4.90
N ALA A 173 -3.47 -21.52 -5.59
CA ALA A 173 -3.34 -21.14 -7.00
C ALA A 173 -2.17 -20.16 -7.22
N ARG A 174 -2.04 -19.12 -6.38
CA ARG A 174 -0.94 -18.14 -6.46
C ARG A 174 0.44 -18.79 -6.28
N ARG A 175 0.57 -19.70 -5.32
CA ARG A 175 1.84 -20.40 -5.06
C ARG A 175 2.22 -21.33 -6.22
N GLU A 176 1.26 -22.08 -6.77
CA GLU A 176 1.49 -23.01 -7.86
C GLU A 176 1.79 -22.30 -9.19
N LEU A 177 1.16 -21.15 -9.44
CA LEU A 177 1.46 -20.31 -10.61
C LEU A 177 2.87 -19.70 -10.54
N GLY A 178 3.34 -19.28 -9.38
CA GLY A 178 4.68 -18.71 -9.17
C GLY A 178 4.96 -17.41 -9.94
N ILE A 179 3.94 -16.78 -10.50
CA ILE A 179 4.04 -15.52 -11.26
C ILE A 179 3.13 -14.44 -10.65
N PRO A 180 3.48 -13.15 -10.78
CA PRO A 180 2.58 -12.07 -10.39
C PRO A 180 1.28 -12.10 -11.22
N THR A 181 0.16 -11.84 -10.55
CA THR A 181 -1.17 -11.74 -11.16
C THR A 181 -1.90 -10.53 -10.57
N VAL A 182 -3.14 -10.27 -10.97
CA VAL A 182 -3.97 -9.19 -10.40
C VAL A 182 -4.00 -9.23 -8.87
N PHE A 183 -3.96 -10.41 -8.25
CA PHE A 183 -3.95 -10.57 -6.79
C PHE A 183 -2.77 -9.92 -6.07
N ASN A 184 -1.67 -9.63 -6.79
CA ASN A 184 -0.51 -8.95 -6.21
C ASN A 184 -0.73 -7.43 -6.06
N PHE A 185 -1.72 -6.86 -6.74
CA PHE A 185 -1.98 -5.42 -6.76
C PHE A 185 -3.19 -5.02 -5.90
N LEU A 186 -3.85 -5.99 -5.24
CA LEU A 186 -5.06 -5.72 -4.47
C LEU A 186 -4.77 -5.12 -3.08
N GLY A 187 -3.61 -5.39 -2.49
CA GLY A 187 -3.27 -4.91 -1.14
C GLY A 187 -3.55 -3.43 -0.92
N PRO A 188 -3.05 -2.53 -1.77
CA PRO A 188 -3.32 -1.09 -1.68
C PRO A 188 -4.79 -0.71 -1.87
N LEU A 189 -5.53 -1.49 -2.64
CA LEU A 189 -6.92 -1.21 -3.02
C LEU A 189 -7.95 -1.75 -2.02
N THR A 190 -7.49 -2.52 -1.02
CA THR A 190 -8.37 -3.28 -0.11
C THR A 190 -8.10 -3.01 1.36
N ASN A 191 -7.61 -1.82 1.70
CA ASN A 191 -7.51 -1.40 3.09
C ASN A 191 -8.92 -1.41 3.72
N PRO A 192 -9.15 -2.17 4.82
CA PRO A 192 -10.46 -2.33 5.43
C PRO A 192 -11.03 -1.01 6.00
N ALA A 193 -10.18 -0.04 6.32
CA ALA A 193 -10.60 1.31 6.74
C ALA A 193 -11.14 2.17 5.58
N ARG A 194 -11.09 1.69 4.33
CA ARG A 194 -11.53 2.43 3.13
C ARG A 194 -10.90 3.83 3.07
N THR A 195 -9.59 3.90 3.26
CA THR A 195 -8.82 5.14 3.31
C THR A 195 -9.06 6.02 2.08
N ARG A 196 -9.19 7.33 2.29
CA ARG A 196 -9.48 8.31 1.24
C ARG A 196 -8.22 9.03 0.75
N ALA A 197 -7.13 8.94 1.49
CA ALA A 197 -5.82 9.45 1.13
C ALA A 197 -4.82 8.30 1.05
N GLN A 198 -4.01 8.23 -0.01
CA GLN A 198 -3.10 7.10 -0.18
C GLN A 198 -1.81 7.48 -0.89
N ALA A 199 -0.69 6.90 -0.45
CA ALA A 199 0.56 6.89 -1.20
C ALA A 199 0.90 5.43 -1.51
N VAL A 200 0.98 5.08 -2.80
CA VAL A 200 1.03 3.68 -3.23
C VAL A 200 2.17 3.43 -4.20
N GLY A 201 3.11 2.61 -3.78
CA GLY A 201 4.15 2.10 -4.66
C GLY A 201 3.68 0.90 -5.48
N VAL A 202 3.98 0.89 -6.79
CA VAL A 202 3.58 -0.19 -7.69
C VAL A 202 4.76 -0.60 -8.57
N PHE A 203 5.30 -1.81 -8.35
CA PHE A 203 6.49 -2.27 -9.09
C PHE A 203 6.27 -2.45 -10.60
N HIS A 204 5.05 -2.73 -11.03
CA HIS A 204 4.74 -3.02 -12.43
C HIS A 204 4.22 -1.77 -13.18
N PRO A 205 4.91 -1.32 -14.25
CA PRO A 205 4.63 -0.02 -14.88
C PRO A 205 3.19 0.13 -15.39
N ARG A 206 2.62 -0.91 -16.04
CA ARG A 206 1.24 -0.87 -16.52
C ARG A 206 0.23 -0.83 -15.37
N MET A 207 0.47 -1.61 -14.32
CA MET A 207 -0.46 -1.68 -13.18
C MET A 207 -0.48 -0.42 -12.34
N ALA A 208 0.59 0.39 -12.35
CA ALA A 208 0.60 1.67 -11.66
C ALA A 208 -0.51 2.61 -12.19
N GLY A 209 -0.64 2.73 -13.50
CA GLY A 209 -1.73 3.50 -14.12
C GLY A 209 -3.12 2.91 -13.84
N VAL A 210 -3.25 1.58 -13.81
CA VAL A 210 -4.53 0.90 -13.47
C VAL A 210 -4.92 1.17 -12.02
N VAL A 211 -3.98 1.03 -11.07
CA VAL A 211 -4.21 1.32 -9.65
C VAL A 211 -4.59 2.79 -9.44
N ALA A 212 -3.90 3.72 -10.12
CA ALA A 212 -4.24 5.14 -10.08
C ALA A 212 -5.66 5.40 -10.61
N GLY A 213 -6.05 4.72 -11.70
CA GLY A 213 -7.40 4.81 -12.25
C GLY A 213 -8.48 4.35 -11.26
N VAL A 214 -8.24 3.24 -10.53
CA VAL A 214 -9.17 2.77 -9.49
C VAL A 214 -9.33 3.80 -8.37
N PHE A 215 -8.24 4.45 -7.93
CA PHE A 215 -8.34 5.51 -6.92
C PHE A 215 -9.06 6.76 -7.45
N ALA A 216 -8.88 7.09 -8.73
CA ALA A 216 -9.59 8.19 -9.37
C ALA A 216 -11.11 7.91 -9.41
N GLU A 217 -11.53 6.72 -9.86
CA GLU A 217 -12.95 6.31 -9.84
C GLU A 217 -13.57 6.35 -8.43
N ARG A 218 -12.77 6.01 -7.39
CA ARG A 218 -13.20 6.08 -5.98
C ARG A 218 -13.19 7.49 -5.41
N GLY A 219 -12.76 8.50 -6.17
CA GLY A 219 -12.63 9.89 -5.70
C GLY A 219 -11.66 10.06 -4.54
N CYS A 220 -10.58 9.27 -4.53
CA CYS A 220 -9.51 9.36 -3.54
C CYS A 220 -8.55 10.50 -3.89
N SER A 221 -7.83 11.00 -2.87
CA SER A 221 -6.64 11.81 -3.03
C SER A 221 -5.44 10.89 -2.91
N SER A 222 -4.67 10.69 -3.98
CA SER A 222 -3.59 9.69 -3.92
C SER A 222 -2.38 10.07 -4.77
N LEU A 223 -1.22 9.61 -4.33
CA LEU A 223 -0.01 9.55 -5.14
C LEU A 223 0.30 8.07 -5.40
N VAL A 224 0.18 7.63 -6.64
CA VAL A 224 0.61 6.30 -7.07
C VAL A 224 1.93 6.46 -7.78
N PHE A 225 2.94 5.68 -7.42
CA PHE A 225 4.28 5.88 -7.95
C PHE A 225 5.01 4.57 -8.21
N ARG A 226 6.02 4.68 -9.05
CA ARG A 226 6.99 3.65 -9.35
C ARG A 226 8.35 4.29 -9.58
N GLY A 227 9.38 3.79 -8.90
CA GLY A 227 10.76 4.14 -9.23
C GLY A 227 11.13 3.65 -10.63
N ASP A 228 11.85 4.46 -11.41
CA ASP A 228 12.31 4.05 -12.75
C ASP A 228 13.40 2.98 -12.67
N ASP A 229 13.96 2.76 -11.48
CA ASP A 229 14.80 1.63 -11.09
C ASP A 229 14.00 0.32 -10.83
N GLY A 230 12.68 0.40 -10.79
CA GLY A 230 11.77 -0.74 -10.57
C GLY A 230 11.21 -0.86 -9.16
N LEU A 231 11.61 -0.02 -8.21
CA LEU A 231 11.09 -0.02 -6.84
C LEU A 231 9.61 0.37 -6.79
N ASP A 232 8.89 -0.25 -5.88
CA ASP A 232 7.53 0.16 -5.48
C ASP A 232 7.56 1.20 -4.34
N GLU A 233 8.42 2.22 -4.52
CA GLU A 233 8.62 3.36 -3.63
C GLU A 233 8.97 4.61 -4.45
N LEU A 234 8.79 5.81 -3.90
CA LEU A 234 9.52 6.98 -4.38
C LEU A 234 10.99 6.77 -4.07
N THR A 235 11.81 6.69 -5.12
CA THR A 235 13.21 6.29 -4.98
C THR A 235 14.17 7.47 -4.96
N THR A 236 15.31 7.28 -4.29
CA THR A 236 16.47 8.18 -4.39
C THR A 236 17.57 7.62 -5.31
N THR A 237 17.38 6.44 -5.91
CA THR A 237 18.39 5.86 -6.83
C THR A 237 18.21 6.31 -8.28
N ALA A 238 16.97 6.68 -8.65
CA ALA A 238 16.58 7.11 -9.98
C ALA A 238 15.49 8.20 -9.90
N THR A 239 14.91 8.58 -11.02
CA THR A 239 13.63 9.28 -11.08
C THR A 239 12.47 8.35 -10.73
N SER A 240 11.29 8.90 -10.51
CA SER A 240 10.06 8.14 -10.31
C SER A 240 8.97 8.64 -11.24
N THR A 241 8.22 7.71 -11.81
CA THR A 241 6.95 8.02 -12.47
C THR A 241 5.86 8.09 -11.41
N VAL A 242 5.13 9.21 -11.34
CA VAL A 242 4.09 9.48 -10.34
C VAL A 242 2.76 9.79 -11.03
N TRP A 243 1.69 9.15 -10.60
CA TRP A 243 0.31 9.50 -10.94
C TRP A 243 -0.29 10.28 -9.78
N VAL A 244 -0.56 11.55 -10.01
CA VAL A 244 -1.25 12.42 -9.06
C VAL A 244 -2.75 12.23 -9.24
N VAL A 245 -3.40 11.64 -8.24
CA VAL A 245 -4.84 11.36 -8.27
C VAL A 245 -5.58 12.40 -7.45
N ARG A 246 -6.45 13.14 -8.12
CA ARG A 246 -7.30 14.17 -7.52
C ARG A 246 -8.59 14.37 -8.33
N GLU A 247 -9.69 14.69 -7.66
CA GLU A 247 -10.95 15.12 -8.31
C GLU A 247 -11.42 14.17 -9.44
N GLY A 248 -11.24 12.84 -9.22
CA GLY A 248 -11.65 11.81 -10.18
C GLY A 248 -10.72 11.64 -11.39
N THR A 249 -9.55 12.26 -11.39
CA THR A 249 -8.56 12.15 -12.47
C THR A 249 -7.21 11.65 -11.95
N ALA A 250 -6.41 11.08 -12.83
CA ALA A 250 -5.03 10.67 -12.56
C ALA A 250 -4.11 11.27 -13.63
N GLU A 251 -3.22 12.18 -13.22
CA GLU A 251 -2.25 12.81 -14.11
C GLU A 251 -0.86 12.24 -13.85
N GLN A 252 -0.17 11.80 -14.93
CA GLN A 252 1.17 11.22 -14.83
C GLN A 252 2.24 12.30 -14.98
N VAL A 253 3.20 12.31 -14.05
CA VAL A 253 4.38 13.18 -14.08
C VAL A 253 5.63 12.41 -13.72
N THR A 254 6.79 12.94 -14.10
CA THR A 254 8.10 12.46 -13.63
C THR A 254 8.57 13.32 -12.48
N PHE A 255 9.04 12.66 -11.42
CA PHE A 255 9.64 13.31 -10.25
C PHE A 255 11.12 12.92 -10.14
N ASP A 256 12.00 13.89 -9.95
CA ASP A 256 13.41 13.68 -9.66
C ASP A 256 13.73 14.09 -8.21
N PRO A 257 14.22 13.19 -7.34
CA PRO A 257 14.61 13.57 -5.97
C PRO A 257 15.73 14.63 -5.93
N ALA A 258 16.51 14.77 -7.00
CA ALA A 258 17.49 15.86 -7.12
C ALA A 258 16.85 17.26 -7.09
N ASP A 259 15.58 17.40 -7.49
CA ASP A 259 14.84 18.66 -7.43
C ASP A 259 14.59 19.10 -5.97
N LEU A 260 14.64 18.16 -5.02
CA LEU A 260 14.63 18.44 -3.57
C LEU A 260 16.04 18.60 -2.99
N GLY A 261 17.08 18.50 -3.80
CA GLY A 261 18.48 18.53 -3.34
C GLY A 261 18.96 17.20 -2.74
N LEU A 262 18.23 16.11 -2.94
CA LEU A 262 18.62 14.80 -2.43
C LEU A 262 19.68 14.16 -3.30
N ALA A 263 20.73 13.62 -2.67
CA ALA A 263 21.76 12.89 -3.37
C ALA A 263 21.25 11.53 -3.88
N ARG A 264 21.77 11.08 -5.00
CA ARG A 264 21.50 9.72 -5.49
C ARG A 264 22.06 8.68 -4.54
N SER A 265 21.23 7.71 -4.19
CA SER A 265 21.62 6.54 -3.41
C SER A 265 22.00 5.37 -4.32
N THR A 266 22.61 4.33 -3.76
CA THR A 266 22.80 3.04 -4.42
C THR A 266 21.85 1.99 -3.82
N ALA A 267 21.54 0.94 -4.57
CA ALA A 267 20.68 -0.15 -4.10
C ALA A 267 21.27 -0.83 -2.83
N GLU A 268 22.59 -0.92 -2.71
CA GLU A 268 23.27 -1.48 -1.55
C GLU A 268 23.04 -0.67 -0.28
N GLN A 269 23.00 0.66 -0.39
CA GLN A 269 22.74 1.57 0.74
C GLN A 269 21.32 1.47 1.28
N LEU A 270 20.39 0.98 0.45
CA LEU A 270 18.97 0.86 0.78
C LEU A 270 18.57 -0.57 1.19
N ARG A 271 19.55 -1.51 1.12
CA ARG A 271 19.28 -2.93 1.35
C ARG A 271 18.88 -3.21 2.79
N GLY A 272 17.80 -3.99 2.92
CA GLY A 272 17.33 -4.57 4.16
C GLY A 272 17.83 -5.99 4.37
N ALA A 273 17.48 -6.55 5.52
CA ALA A 273 17.76 -7.93 5.87
C ALA A 273 16.60 -8.51 6.70
N ASP A 274 16.89 -9.28 7.73
CA ASP A 274 15.88 -9.80 8.64
C ASP A 274 15.18 -8.71 9.49
N ALA A 275 14.13 -9.07 10.19
CA ALA A 275 13.35 -8.13 10.99
C ALA A 275 14.18 -7.45 12.09
N ALA A 276 15.15 -8.15 12.68
CA ALA A 276 16.02 -7.59 13.72
C ALA A 276 16.95 -6.51 13.15
N TYR A 277 17.51 -6.75 11.96
CA TYR A 277 18.31 -5.76 11.25
C TYR A 277 17.47 -4.53 10.89
N ASN A 278 16.31 -4.74 10.25
CA ASN A 278 15.45 -3.64 9.81
C ASN A 278 14.91 -2.83 11.01
N ALA A 279 14.65 -3.47 12.15
CA ALA A 279 14.27 -2.77 13.37
C ALA A 279 15.39 -1.90 13.95
N ARG A 280 16.65 -2.33 13.85
CA ARG A 280 17.80 -1.47 14.26
C ARG A 280 17.91 -0.25 13.33
N VAL A 281 17.78 -0.45 12.02
CA VAL A 281 17.81 0.66 11.04
C VAL A 281 16.67 1.64 11.32
N ALA A 282 15.45 1.16 11.56
CA ALA A 282 14.30 1.99 11.90
C ALA A 282 14.53 2.82 13.17
N ARG A 283 15.06 2.20 14.24
CA ARG A 283 15.37 2.92 15.49
C ARG A 283 16.45 3.98 15.29
N GLY A 284 17.51 3.68 14.52
CA GLY A 284 18.56 4.64 14.18
C GLY A 284 17.99 5.85 13.42
N LEU A 285 17.16 5.58 12.41
CA LEU A 285 16.48 6.61 11.65
C LEU A 285 15.61 7.50 12.55
N PHE A 286 14.77 6.91 13.42
CA PHE A 286 13.91 7.68 14.34
C PHE A 286 14.71 8.42 15.42
N ALA A 287 15.94 8.00 15.70
CA ALA A 287 16.88 8.72 16.56
C ALA A 287 17.63 9.85 15.82
N GLY A 288 17.33 10.07 14.53
CA GLY A 288 17.91 11.17 13.74
C GLY A 288 19.17 10.78 12.96
N GLU A 289 19.57 9.50 12.90
CA GLU A 289 20.74 9.08 12.13
C GLU A 289 20.60 9.51 10.66
N PRO A 290 21.58 10.25 10.09
CA PRO A 290 21.54 10.70 8.70
C PRO A 290 21.88 9.55 7.74
N GLY A 291 21.53 9.70 6.46
CA GLY A 291 21.95 8.80 5.40
C GLY A 291 20.82 8.45 4.41
N PRO A 292 21.15 7.65 3.38
CA PRO A 292 20.26 7.34 2.27
C PRO A 292 18.92 6.72 2.68
N VAL A 293 18.91 5.87 3.72
CA VAL A 293 17.67 5.28 4.24
C VAL A 293 16.76 6.34 4.84
N ARG A 294 17.34 7.31 5.59
CA ARG A 294 16.57 8.44 6.13
C ARG A 294 15.97 9.26 4.99
N ASP A 295 16.78 9.66 4.01
CA ASP A 295 16.34 10.52 2.92
C ASP A 295 15.19 9.90 2.14
N MET A 296 15.29 8.63 1.77
CA MET A 296 14.23 7.93 1.05
C MET A 296 12.99 7.69 1.92
N THR A 297 13.16 7.43 3.23
CA THR A 297 12.02 7.28 4.14
C THR A 297 11.26 8.60 4.30
N LEU A 298 11.97 9.72 4.45
CA LEU A 298 11.36 11.05 4.55
C LEU A 298 10.60 11.41 3.26
N LEU A 299 11.16 11.06 2.09
CA LEU A 299 10.51 11.28 0.81
C LEU A 299 9.18 10.51 0.70
N ASN A 300 9.15 9.25 1.12
CA ASN A 300 7.93 8.45 1.11
C ASN A 300 6.93 8.90 2.22
N ALA A 301 7.41 9.41 3.35
CA ALA A 301 6.55 10.06 4.34
C ALA A 301 5.92 11.34 3.76
N ALA A 302 6.69 12.15 3.04
CA ALA A 302 6.18 13.32 2.35
C ALA A 302 5.06 12.97 1.36
N ALA A 303 5.19 11.86 0.63
CA ALA A 303 4.17 11.43 -0.33
C ALA A 303 2.81 11.19 0.32
N VAL A 304 2.74 10.48 1.44
CA VAL A 304 1.47 10.24 2.13
C VAL A 304 0.95 11.50 2.83
N MET A 305 1.83 12.38 3.30
CA MET A 305 1.44 13.68 3.87
C MET A 305 0.81 14.58 2.81
N VAL A 306 1.37 14.60 1.59
CA VAL A 306 0.81 15.33 0.44
C VAL A 306 -0.54 14.75 0.04
N ALA A 307 -0.68 13.44 -0.05
CA ALA A 307 -1.95 12.80 -0.35
C ALA A 307 -3.02 13.10 0.72
N ALA A 308 -2.65 13.11 2.00
CA ALA A 308 -3.55 13.42 3.11
C ALA A 308 -4.00 14.88 3.16
N ALA A 309 -3.16 15.79 2.67
CA ALA A 309 -3.52 17.21 2.54
C ALA A 309 -4.43 17.53 1.34
N GLY A 310 -4.71 16.54 0.49
CA GLY A 310 -5.40 16.69 -0.78
C GLY A 310 -4.41 16.90 -1.92
N SER A 311 -4.15 15.84 -2.71
CA SER A 311 -3.14 15.86 -3.78
C SER A 311 -3.19 17.14 -4.61
N PRO A 312 -2.03 17.81 -4.83
CA PRO A 312 -1.96 19.08 -5.53
C PRO A 312 -2.19 18.88 -7.04
N PRO A 313 -2.33 19.95 -7.84
CA PRO A 313 -2.09 19.87 -9.28
C PRO A 313 -0.72 19.25 -9.57
N ALA A 314 -0.62 18.45 -10.63
CA ALA A 314 0.62 17.73 -10.94
C ALA A 314 1.86 18.66 -11.11
N ALA A 315 1.67 19.85 -11.64
CA ALA A 315 2.72 20.87 -11.77
C ALA A 315 3.26 21.39 -10.41
N GLU A 316 2.52 21.24 -9.33
CA GLU A 316 2.89 21.69 -7.98
C GLU A 316 3.43 20.54 -7.11
N LEU A 317 3.48 19.31 -7.64
CA LEU A 317 3.88 18.12 -6.88
C LEU A 317 5.26 18.28 -6.22
N THR A 318 6.26 18.74 -6.96
CA THR A 318 7.65 18.87 -6.46
C THR A 318 7.71 19.84 -5.27
N GLU A 319 7.02 20.96 -5.34
CA GLU A 319 6.99 21.93 -4.22
C GLU A 319 6.26 21.37 -3.02
N SER A 320 5.10 20.75 -3.21
CA SER A 320 4.35 20.08 -2.15
C SER A 320 5.16 18.98 -1.46
N LEU A 321 5.92 18.18 -2.23
CA LEU A 321 6.83 17.18 -1.68
C LEU A 321 7.98 17.81 -0.91
N ARG A 322 8.52 18.96 -1.36
CA ARG A 322 9.60 19.67 -0.66
C ARG A 322 9.15 20.15 0.71
N GLU A 323 7.99 20.80 0.81
CA GLU A 323 7.43 21.27 2.06
C GLU A 323 7.12 20.10 3.02
N ALA A 324 6.50 19.04 2.51
CA ALA A 324 6.19 17.84 3.30
C ALA A 324 7.46 17.11 3.76
N TYR A 325 8.50 17.03 2.92
CA TYR A 325 9.80 16.47 3.27
C TYR A 325 10.46 17.22 4.43
N ALA A 326 10.46 18.57 4.39
CA ALA A 326 11.00 19.39 5.47
C ALA A 326 10.26 19.14 6.79
N ARG A 327 8.93 19.04 6.77
CA ARG A 327 8.12 18.70 7.95
C ARG A 327 8.42 17.28 8.46
N ALA A 328 8.58 16.32 7.58
CA ALA A 328 8.95 14.95 7.95
C ALA A 328 10.34 14.91 8.62
N ALA A 329 11.30 15.67 8.10
CA ALA A 329 12.63 15.81 8.69
C ALA A 329 12.56 16.41 10.11
N GLU A 330 11.83 17.53 10.29
CA GLU A 330 11.60 18.14 11.59
C GLU A 330 10.93 17.16 12.58
N THR A 331 9.97 16.37 12.12
CA THR A 331 9.30 15.35 12.95
C THR A 331 10.28 14.30 13.49
N VAL A 332 11.26 13.90 12.69
CA VAL A 332 12.33 12.99 13.12
C VAL A 332 13.29 13.71 14.08
N ASP A 333 13.77 14.89 13.70
CA ASP A 333 14.79 15.64 14.45
C ASP A 333 14.30 16.12 15.83
N SER A 334 13.00 16.37 15.98
CA SER A 334 12.36 16.67 17.27
C SER A 334 12.18 15.45 18.18
N GLY A 335 12.41 14.23 17.67
CA GLY A 335 12.16 12.98 18.40
C GLY A 335 10.69 12.54 18.42
N ALA A 336 9.79 13.25 17.73
CA ALA A 336 8.35 12.92 17.72
C ALA A 336 8.05 11.53 17.13
N ALA A 337 8.80 11.09 16.11
CA ALA A 337 8.66 9.77 15.53
C ALA A 337 9.02 8.65 16.53
N SER A 338 10.10 8.81 17.30
CA SER A 338 10.48 7.88 18.37
C SER A 338 9.44 7.83 19.49
N ALA A 339 8.93 8.99 19.89
CA ALA A 339 7.89 9.08 20.93
C ALA A 339 6.58 8.41 20.50
N LEU A 340 6.17 8.61 19.25
CA LEU A 340 4.97 7.96 18.70
C LEU A 340 5.12 6.44 18.66
N LEU A 341 6.28 5.91 18.20
CA LEU A 341 6.54 4.47 18.19
C LEU A 341 6.46 3.88 19.60
N ALA A 342 7.05 4.55 20.60
CA ALA A 342 6.98 4.10 21.99
C ALA A 342 5.53 4.04 22.49
N ARG A 343 4.74 5.09 22.24
CA ARG A 343 3.32 5.12 22.58
C ARG A 343 2.51 4.04 21.86
N TRP A 344 2.76 3.85 20.56
CA TRP A 344 2.09 2.81 19.78
C TRP A 344 2.38 1.42 20.34
N THR A 345 3.63 1.15 20.66
CA THR A 345 4.03 -0.11 21.31
C THR A 345 3.29 -0.30 22.65
N GLU A 346 3.31 0.69 23.53
CA GLU A 346 2.66 0.63 24.85
C GLU A 346 1.16 0.36 24.72
N VAL A 347 0.44 1.16 23.92
CA VAL A 347 -1.01 1.05 23.77
C VAL A 347 -1.38 -0.27 23.10
N SER A 348 -0.71 -0.68 22.03
CA SER A 348 -1.02 -1.93 21.35
C SER A 348 -0.78 -3.16 22.23
N GLN A 349 0.29 -3.17 23.04
CA GLN A 349 0.56 -4.25 24.00
C GLN A 349 -0.45 -4.27 25.16
N SER A 350 -0.91 -3.13 25.63
CA SER A 350 -1.94 -3.06 26.70
C SER A 350 -3.31 -3.58 26.26
N LEU A 351 -3.54 -3.62 24.95
CA LEU A 351 -4.78 -4.12 24.34
C LEU A 351 -4.68 -5.56 23.81
N ARG A 352 -3.54 -6.23 23.98
CA ARG A 352 -3.31 -7.61 23.54
C ARG A 352 -3.93 -8.71 24.46
#